data_85dea406e405d8828f85e1be3dede766
#
_entry.id   85dea406e405d8828f85e1be3dede766
#
_cell.length_a   1.000
_cell.length_b   1.000
_cell.length_c   1.000
_cell.angle_alpha   90.00
_cell.angle_beta   90.00
_cell.angle_gamma   90.00
#
_symmetry.space_group_name_H-M   'P 1'
#
loop_
_entity.id
_entity.type
_entity.pdbx_description
1 polymer ?
#
loop_
_entity_poly.entity_id
_entity_poly.type
_entity_poly.pdbx_seq_one_letter_code
_entity_poly.pdbx_strand_id
1 'polypeptide(L)'
;MRVVVVGATGNIGTSVLRSLENEDRVESVLGVARRLPALRTPKVEWVEADVTSDDLVPRFRGADAVVSLHWLIQPSRDLNKLWMVNVEGNMRLMRAVKAAEVPALLYSSSIGVYSPGPKDRYVGEDWARDGVRTSYYARQKAEVERRLDRFESSEGVRVVRMRPALVFKREAAQGIRRLFGGPFFPSFLARPGLINLVPQIEDLRSQVVHSYDVGEAFRLALVNDAHGAFNLAAEPVLDAAEIGRILDARPVPVPARFARAGAELSWRFGLQPVPPGWLDMARQVPVMDTARARTELGWSPQYGAGDALLDLLEGLRTGAGLDTPPLSPATSGPMRVREILTGVGRREP
;
A
#
# COMPACT_ATOMS: atom_id res chain seq x y z
N MET A 1 2.52 14.06 -21.87
CA MET A 1 2.98 14.29 -20.47
C MET A 1 4.15 13.37 -20.15
N ARG A 2 5.16 13.91 -19.45
CA ARG A 2 6.22 13.13 -18.83
C ARG A 2 5.91 12.92 -17.34
N VAL A 3 5.84 11.67 -16.89
CA VAL A 3 5.49 11.31 -15.51
C VAL A 3 6.67 10.63 -14.81
N VAL A 4 6.98 11.02 -13.59
CA VAL A 4 7.98 10.31 -12.76
C VAL A 4 7.25 9.48 -11.70
N VAL A 5 7.56 8.19 -11.61
CA VAL A 5 6.95 7.27 -10.63
C VAL A 5 8.03 6.79 -9.67
N VAL A 6 8.02 7.27 -8.43
CA VAL A 6 8.96 6.86 -7.38
C VAL A 6 8.38 5.70 -6.59
N GLY A 7 9.11 4.58 -6.53
CA GLY A 7 8.59 3.30 -6.01
C GLY A 7 7.85 2.47 -7.07
N ALA A 8 8.19 2.68 -8.34
CA ALA A 8 7.56 2.08 -9.52
C ALA A 8 7.59 0.54 -9.54
N THR A 9 8.52 -0.10 -8.83
CA THR A 9 8.67 -1.56 -8.77
C THR A 9 7.76 -2.26 -7.77
N GLY A 10 7.04 -1.50 -6.93
CA GLY A 10 6.17 -2.03 -5.87
C GLY A 10 4.80 -2.51 -6.35
N ASN A 11 3.97 -2.96 -5.38
CA ASN A 11 2.61 -3.42 -5.63
C ASN A 11 1.78 -2.39 -6.43
N ILE A 12 1.58 -1.20 -5.89
CA ILE A 12 0.84 -0.12 -6.56
C ILE A 12 1.63 0.40 -7.76
N GLY A 13 2.97 0.51 -7.65
CA GLY A 13 3.82 1.07 -8.71
C GLY A 13 3.68 0.34 -10.05
N THR A 14 3.77 -0.98 -10.05
CA THR A 14 3.59 -1.78 -11.28
C THR A 14 2.17 -1.68 -11.85
N SER A 15 1.16 -1.43 -11.02
CA SER A 15 -0.22 -1.21 -11.46
C SER A 15 -0.42 0.20 -12.06
N VAL A 16 0.23 1.23 -11.49
CA VAL A 16 0.25 2.58 -12.08
C VAL A 16 0.94 2.53 -13.44
N LEU A 17 2.11 1.89 -13.56
CA LEU A 17 2.80 1.76 -14.85
C LEU A 17 1.89 1.09 -15.89
N ARG A 18 1.20 0.01 -15.53
CA ARG A 18 0.23 -0.66 -16.40
C ARG A 18 -0.90 0.27 -16.87
N SER A 19 -1.47 1.08 -15.97
CA SER A 19 -2.54 2.01 -16.32
C SER A 19 -2.06 3.16 -17.21
N LEU A 20 -0.79 3.59 -17.07
CA LEU A 20 -0.20 4.65 -17.90
C LEU A 20 0.28 4.17 -19.27
N GLU A 21 0.48 2.87 -19.46
CA GLU A 21 0.97 2.28 -20.72
C GLU A 21 0.07 2.64 -21.91
N ASN A 22 -1.24 2.54 -21.70
CA ASN A 22 -2.26 2.78 -22.75
C ASN A 22 -2.90 4.19 -22.68
N GLU A 23 -2.32 5.11 -21.87
CA GLU A 23 -2.82 6.49 -21.80
C GLU A 23 -2.09 7.36 -22.83
N ASP A 24 -2.80 7.81 -23.86
CA ASP A 24 -2.22 8.58 -24.97
C ASP A 24 -1.63 9.93 -24.56
N ARG A 25 -2.15 10.53 -23.47
CA ARG A 25 -1.63 11.79 -22.93
C ARG A 25 -0.28 11.61 -22.23
N VAL A 26 0.09 10.38 -21.89
CA VAL A 26 1.40 10.04 -21.28
C VAL A 26 2.36 9.57 -22.37
N GLU A 27 3.37 10.40 -22.66
CA GLU A 27 4.40 10.11 -23.66
C GLU A 27 5.53 9.26 -23.10
N SER A 28 5.95 9.54 -21.85
CA SER A 28 7.05 8.85 -21.21
C SER A 28 6.88 8.78 -19.70
N VAL A 29 7.39 7.71 -19.12
CA VAL A 29 7.42 7.49 -17.66
C VAL A 29 8.86 7.23 -17.22
N LEU A 30 9.35 7.96 -16.21
CA LEU A 30 10.58 7.64 -15.51
C LEU A 30 10.26 6.82 -14.26
N GLY A 31 10.58 5.54 -14.29
CA GLY A 31 10.42 4.63 -13.16
C GLY A 31 11.62 4.72 -12.22
N VAL A 32 11.44 5.26 -11.01
CA VAL A 32 12.50 5.41 -10.01
C VAL A 32 12.41 4.30 -8.97
N ALA A 33 13.49 3.56 -8.78
CA ALA A 33 13.58 2.48 -7.81
C ALA A 33 15.00 2.35 -7.24
N ARG A 34 15.14 1.85 -6.01
CA ARG A 34 16.45 1.60 -5.37
C ARG A 34 17.24 0.44 -5.99
N ARG A 35 16.57 -0.42 -6.71
CA ARG A 35 17.15 -1.56 -7.45
C ARG A 35 16.38 -1.68 -8.75
N LEU A 36 17.12 -1.69 -9.84
CA LEU A 36 16.51 -1.78 -11.17
C LEU A 36 15.81 -3.13 -11.35
N PRO A 37 14.60 -3.15 -11.91
CA PRO A 37 13.90 -4.38 -12.23
C PRO A 37 14.42 -4.99 -13.56
N ALA A 38 14.20 -6.29 -13.74
CA ALA A 38 14.32 -6.92 -15.06
C ALA A 38 13.07 -6.69 -15.94
N LEU A 39 12.04 -6.10 -15.37
CA LEU A 39 10.76 -5.83 -16.04
C LEU A 39 10.94 -4.77 -17.14
N ARG A 40 10.53 -5.12 -18.35
CA ARG A 40 10.39 -4.16 -19.46
C ARG A 40 8.94 -3.74 -19.57
N THR A 41 8.70 -2.43 -19.56
CA THR A 41 7.37 -1.84 -19.68
C THR A 41 7.42 -0.77 -20.76
N PRO A 42 6.51 -0.74 -21.71
CA PRO A 42 6.42 0.31 -22.72
C PRO A 42 6.39 1.70 -22.07
N LYS A 43 6.92 2.71 -22.75
CA LYS A 43 7.03 4.10 -22.29
C LYS A 43 7.85 4.30 -21.00
N VAL A 44 8.40 3.25 -20.37
CA VAL A 44 9.11 3.35 -19.07
C VAL A 44 10.63 3.28 -19.28
N GLU A 45 11.31 4.35 -18.88
CA GLU A 45 12.73 4.37 -18.63
C GLU A 45 12.97 4.15 -17.13
N TRP A 46 13.96 3.33 -16.77
CA TRP A 46 14.27 3.02 -15.39
C TRP A 46 15.52 3.75 -14.91
N VAL A 47 15.45 4.32 -13.70
CA VAL A 47 16.60 4.91 -13.04
C VAL A 47 16.72 4.42 -11.59
N GLU A 48 17.95 4.14 -11.18
CA GLU A 48 18.26 3.82 -9.80
C GLU A 48 18.39 5.10 -8.97
N ALA A 49 17.63 5.17 -7.86
CA ALA A 49 17.83 6.21 -6.87
C ALA A 49 17.21 5.83 -5.51
N ASP A 50 17.89 6.24 -4.44
CA ASP A 50 17.39 6.17 -3.07
C ASP A 50 16.91 7.55 -2.61
N VAL A 51 15.64 7.64 -2.21
CA VAL A 51 15.02 8.90 -1.77
C VAL A 51 15.66 9.48 -0.51
N THR A 52 16.43 8.68 0.23
CA THR A 52 17.10 9.11 1.46
C THR A 52 18.45 9.77 1.26
N SER A 53 19.13 9.49 0.14
CA SER A 53 20.52 9.94 -0.12
C SER A 53 20.68 10.71 -1.42
N ASP A 54 20.02 10.28 -2.50
CA ASP A 54 20.31 10.78 -3.83
C ASP A 54 19.68 12.15 -4.13
N ASP A 55 20.26 12.87 -5.10
CA ASP A 55 19.64 14.07 -5.66
C ASP A 55 18.55 13.69 -6.66
N LEU A 56 17.31 14.02 -6.31
CA LEU A 56 16.15 13.74 -7.14
C LEU A 56 15.82 14.88 -8.13
N VAL A 57 16.38 16.08 -7.93
CA VAL A 57 16.04 17.27 -8.75
C VAL A 57 16.31 17.03 -10.24
N PRO A 58 17.50 16.52 -10.67
CA PRO A 58 17.76 16.31 -12.09
C PRO A 58 16.80 15.30 -12.74
N ARG A 59 16.29 14.33 -11.95
CA ARG A 59 15.36 13.29 -12.41
C ARG A 59 13.94 13.82 -12.61
N PHE A 60 13.57 14.87 -11.84
CA PHE A 60 12.24 15.46 -11.86
C PHE A 60 12.09 16.62 -12.85
N ARG A 61 13.19 17.25 -13.29
CA ARG A 61 13.13 18.37 -14.25
C ARG A 61 12.38 18.01 -15.51
N GLY A 62 11.45 18.89 -15.91
CA GLY A 62 10.61 18.71 -17.09
C GLY A 62 9.54 17.64 -16.94
N ALA A 63 9.26 17.16 -15.72
CA ALA A 63 8.13 16.29 -15.48
C ALA A 63 6.85 17.11 -15.27
N ASP A 64 5.74 16.65 -15.82
CA ASP A 64 4.40 17.22 -15.62
C ASP A 64 3.81 16.77 -14.28
N ALA A 65 4.25 15.59 -13.78
CA ALA A 65 3.82 15.08 -12.48
C ALA A 65 4.85 14.12 -11.88
N VAL A 66 4.90 14.09 -10.53
CA VAL A 66 5.59 13.06 -9.76
C VAL A 66 4.56 12.24 -9.00
N VAL A 67 4.64 10.91 -9.13
CA VAL A 67 3.83 9.94 -8.37
C VAL A 67 4.71 9.30 -7.30
N SER A 68 4.41 9.57 -6.03
CA SER A 68 5.15 9.07 -4.88
C SER A 68 4.48 7.84 -4.28
N LEU A 69 5.09 6.67 -4.50
CA LEU A 69 4.59 5.37 -4.04
C LEU A 69 5.59 4.66 -3.12
N HIS A 70 6.76 5.26 -2.87
CA HIS A 70 7.77 4.64 -2.03
C HIS A 70 7.32 4.59 -0.57
N TRP A 71 7.39 3.41 0.02
CA TRP A 71 7.05 3.19 1.41
C TRP A 71 7.65 1.89 1.93
N LEU A 72 8.29 1.94 3.10
CA LEU A 72 8.75 0.74 3.80
C LEU A 72 7.78 0.33 4.91
N ILE A 73 7.41 -0.94 4.91
CA ILE A 73 6.66 -1.58 6.00
C ILE A 73 7.61 -2.34 6.93
N GLN A 74 8.69 -2.87 6.38
CA GLN A 74 9.74 -3.58 7.09
C GLN A 74 11.09 -2.86 6.91
N PRO A 75 12.00 -2.92 7.84
CA PRO A 75 12.00 -3.72 9.08
C PRO A 75 11.20 -3.08 10.23
N SER A 76 10.21 -3.77 10.77
CA SER A 76 9.32 -3.24 11.82
C SER A 76 10.02 -3.02 13.18
N ARG A 77 11.19 -3.60 13.36
CA ARG A 77 12.01 -3.45 14.57
C ARG A 77 13.01 -2.30 14.51
N ASP A 78 13.14 -1.64 13.36
CA ASP A 78 13.97 -0.44 13.17
C ASP A 78 13.06 0.73 12.75
N LEU A 79 12.42 1.33 13.74
CA LEU A 79 11.51 2.45 13.52
C LEU A 79 12.23 3.71 13.00
N ASN A 80 13.53 3.86 13.31
CA ASN A 80 14.32 4.98 12.80
C ASN A 80 14.53 4.85 11.29
N LYS A 81 14.88 3.67 10.79
CA LYS A 81 14.98 3.41 9.36
C LYS A 81 13.65 3.65 8.65
N LEU A 82 12.56 3.16 9.23
CA LEU A 82 11.22 3.41 8.68
C LEU A 82 10.87 4.89 8.63
N TRP A 83 11.21 5.65 9.68
CA TRP A 83 11.00 7.09 9.70
C TRP A 83 11.82 7.80 8.62
N MET A 84 13.12 7.49 8.53
CA MET A 84 14.02 8.12 7.54
C MET A 84 13.55 7.89 6.10
N VAL A 85 13.10 6.68 5.76
CA VAL A 85 12.62 6.40 4.40
C VAL A 85 11.21 6.97 4.18
N ASN A 86 10.29 6.72 5.12
CA ASN A 86 8.87 7.02 4.91
C ASN A 86 8.55 8.50 5.11
N VAL A 87 9.13 9.13 6.12
CA VAL A 87 8.80 10.52 6.45
C VAL A 87 9.85 11.48 5.85
N GLU A 88 11.12 11.31 6.19
CA GLU A 88 12.16 12.22 5.69
C GLU A 88 12.41 12.03 4.18
N GLY A 89 12.31 10.80 3.66
CA GLY A 89 12.36 10.54 2.21
C GLY A 89 11.27 11.27 1.44
N ASN A 90 10.02 11.28 1.95
CA ASN A 90 8.94 12.07 1.35
C ASN A 90 9.19 13.58 1.45
N MET A 91 9.81 14.08 2.54
CA MET A 91 10.20 15.48 2.64
C MET A 91 11.26 15.87 1.61
N ARG A 92 12.25 14.99 1.37
CA ARG A 92 13.26 15.21 0.33
C ARG A 92 12.63 15.21 -1.06
N LEU A 93 11.67 14.28 -1.30
CA LEU A 93 10.92 14.23 -2.55
C LEU A 93 10.11 15.51 -2.78
N MET A 94 9.38 16.02 -1.79
CA MET A 94 8.64 17.28 -1.88
C MET A 94 9.56 18.47 -2.22
N ARG A 95 10.72 18.57 -1.56
CA ARG A 95 11.72 19.62 -1.87
C ARG A 95 12.23 19.49 -3.31
N ALA A 96 12.47 18.28 -3.80
CA ALA A 96 12.90 18.03 -5.17
C ALA A 96 11.79 18.36 -6.19
N VAL A 97 10.53 18.06 -5.89
CA VAL A 97 9.36 18.47 -6.72
C VAL A 97 9.34 19.99 -6.89
N LYS A 98 9.49 20.72 -5.78
CA LYS A 98 9.53 22.20 -5.81
C LYS A 98 10.74 22.73 -6.58
N ALA A 99 11.93 22.23 -6.28
CA ALA A 99 13.18 22.69 -6.90
C ALA A 99 13.26 22.35 -8.40
N ALA A 100 12.56 21.32 -8.85
CA ALA A 100 12.43 20.93 -10.24
C ALA A 100 11.22 21.60 -10.96
N GLU A 101 10.48 22.44 -10.24
CA GLU A 101 9.28 23.15 -10.73
C GLU A 101 8.20 22.21 -11.28
N VAL A 102 8.03 21.02 -10.69
CA VAL A 102 7.00 20.08 -11.11
C VAL A 102 5.64 20.55 -10.62
N PRO A 103 4.63 20.70 -11.50
CA PRO A 103 3.34 21.29 -11.14
C PRO A 103 2.45 20.38 -10.28
N ALA A 104 2.68 19.05 -10.29
CA ALA A 104 1.79 18.11 -9.62
C ALA A 104 2.53 17.00 -8.86
N LEU A 105 2.05 16.71 -7.64
CA LEU A 105 2.50 15.59 -6.81
C LEU A 105 1.30 14.71 -6.44
N LEU A 106 1.32 13.45 -6.90
CA LEU A 106 0.34 12.44 -6.52
C LEU A 106 0.97 11.50 -5.48
N TYR A 107 0.39 11.42 -4.30
CA TYR A 107 0.93 10.64 -3.18
C TYR A 107 0.05 9.44 -2.84
N SER A 108 0.66 8.27 -2.68
CA SER A 108 -0.01 7.10 -2.14
C SER A 108 -0.08 7.19 -0.62
N SER A 109 -1.19 7.68 -0.12
CA SER A 109 -1.54 7.65 1.29
C SER A 109 -2.12 6.27 1.68
N SER A 110 -3.08 6.21 2.58
CA SER A 110 -3.72 4.97 3.04
C SER A 110 -4.94 5.28 3.90
N ILE A 111 -5.86 4.33 4.03
CA ILE A 111 -6.88 4.30 5.09
C ILE A 111 -6.26 4.48 6.50
N GLY A 112 -5.01 4.06 6.68
CA GLY A 112 -4.28 4.17 7.95
C GLY A 112 -4.03 5.60 8.43
N VAL A 113 -4.27 6.64 7.62
CA VAL A 113 -4.14 8.05 8.06
C VAL A 113 -5.25 8.45 9.02
N TYR A 114 -6.40 7.78 8.93
CA TYR A 114 -7.57 8.17 9.70
C TYR A 114 -7.41 7.91 11.19
N SER A 115 -7.93 8.83 11.99
CA SER A 115 -8.18 8.64 13.41
C SER A 115 -9.19 7.52 13.63
N PRO A 116 -9.24 6.90 14.82
CA PRO A 116 -10.26 5.92 15.15
C PRO A 116 -11.65 6.40 14.76
N GLY A 117 -12.44 5.52 14.14
CA GLY A 117 -13.73 5.88 13.59
C GLY A 117 -14.72 4.72 13.56
N PRO A 118 -15.95 4.97 13.12
CA PRO A 118 -17.03 3.99 13.11
C PRO A 118 -16.75 2.83 12.15
N LYS A 119 -17.25 1.66 12.51
CA LYS A 119 -17.22 0.45 11.66
C LYS A 119 -18.59 0.12 11.05
N ASP A 120 -19.63 0.80 11.50
CA ASP A 120 -21.04 0.59 11.12
C ASP A 120 -21.57 1.60 10.10
N ARG A 121 -20.82 2.65 9.82
CA ARG A 121 -21.13 3.67 8.81
C ARG A 121 -19.89 4.12 8.05
N TYR A 122 -20.11 4.65 6.86
CA TYR A 122 -19.06 5.19 5.99
C TYR A 122 -18.68 6.62 6.39
N VAL A 123 -17.38 6.96 6.22
CA VAL A 123 -16.87 8.32 6.43
C VAL A 123 -16.16 8.84 5.18
N GLY A 124 -16.29 10.13 4.92
CA GLY A 124 -15.65 10.82 3.80
C GLY A 124 -14.19 11.18 4.08
N GLU A 125 -13.59 11.88 3.12
CA GLU A 125 -12.19 12.29 3.14
C GLU A 125 -11.90 13.39 4.18
N ASP A 126 -12.90 14.03 4.73
CA ASP A 126 -12.86 15.05 5.78
C ASP A 126 -12.73 14.47 7.21
N TRP A 127 -12.86 13.15 7.40
CA TRP A 127 -12.65 12.53 8.70
C TRP A 127 -11.26 12.83 9.26
N ALA A 128 -11.16 12.97 10.59
CA ALA A 128 -9.89 13.29 11.29
C ALA A 128 -8.74 12.34 10.90
N ARG A 129 -7.51 12.86 10.77
CA ARG A 129 -6.34 12.19 10.17
C ARG A 129 -5.12 12.17 11.11
N ASP A 130 -5.30 11.78 12.37
CA ASP A 130 -4.19 11.66 13.33
C ASP A 130 -3.58 10.26 13.36
N GLY A 131 -4.18 9.33 12.63
CA GLY A 131 -3.81 7.91 12.64
C GLY A 131 -4.18 7.20 13.96
N VAL A 132 -3.88 5.91 14.03
CA VAL A 132 -4.05 5.11 15.24
C VAL A 132 -2.76 5.14 16.04
N ARG A 133 -2.80 5.60 17.29
CA ARG A 133 -1.62 5.87 18.14
C ARG A 133 -0.69 4.67 18.35
N THR A 134 -1.22 3.47 18.42
CA THR A 134 -0.45 2.23 18.63
C THR A 134 0.20 1.69 17.35
N SER A 135 -0.19 2.22 16.15
CA SER A 135 0.38 1.84 14.87
C SER A 135 1.44 2.85 14.42
N TYR A 136 2.70 2.42 14.29
CA TYR A 136 3.75 3.27 13.70
C TYR A 136 3.42 3.66 12.26
N TYR A 137 2.84 2.72 11.49
CA TYR A 137 2.45 2.94 10.11
C TYR A 137 1.42 4.08 10.00
N ALA A 138 0.37 4.02 10.81
CA ALA A 138 -0.69 5.03 10.84
C ALA A 138 -0.14 6.42 11.20
N ARG A 139 0.72 6.49 12.26
CA ARG A 139 1.35 7.75 12.66
C ARG A 139 2.24 8.34 11.57
N GLN A 140 3.04 7.52 10.89
CA GLN A 140 3.92 7.99 9.81
C GLN A 140 3.11 8.47 8.59
N LYS A 141 2.04 7.75 8.22
CA LYS A 141 1.13 8.18 7.12
C LYS A 141 0.46 9.52 7.45
N ALA A 142 -0.06 9.66 8.67
CA ALA A 142 -0.67 10.90 9.14
C ALA A 142 0.35 12.07 9.16
N GLU A 143 1.59 11.82 9.58
CA GLU A 143 2.64 12.84 9.57
C GLU A 143 2.97 13.30 8.16
N VAL A 144 3.10 12.39 7.19
CA VAL A 144 3.36 12.78 5.80
C VAL A 144 2.20 13.61 5.23
N GLU A 145 0.93 13.25 5.50
CA GLU A 145 -0.20 14.08 5.06
C GLU A 145 -0.21 15.48 5.68
N ARG A 146 0.12 15.63 6.97
CA ARG A 146 0.29 16.97 7.57
C ARG A 146 1.38 17.81 6.91
N ARG A 147 2.46 17.16 6.48
CA ARG A 147 3.54 17.84 5.74
C ARG A 147 3.13 18.18 4.32
N LEU A 148 2.34 17.33 3.66
CA LEU A 148 1.75 17.62 2.35
C LEU A 148 0.78 18.80 2.40
N ASP A 149 -0.02 18.96 3.46
CA ASP A 149 -0.91 20.12 3.63
C ASP A 149 -0.11 21.43 3.66
N ARG A 150 1.00 21.46 4.41
CA ARG A 150 1.89 22.62 4.46
C ARG A 150 2.56 22.88 3.11
N PHE A 151 3.05 21.82 2.47
CA PHE A 151 3.70 21.91 1.16
C PHE A 151 2.76 22.47 0.09
N GLU A 152 1.54 21.96 0.00
CA GLU A 152 0.51 22.43 -0.93
C GLU A 152 0.16 23.91 -0.71
N SER A 153 -0.06 24.30 0.56
CA SER A 153 -0.43 25.68 0.90
C SER A 153 0.71 26.70 0.71
N SER A 154 1.98 26.29 0.91
CA SER A 154 3.13 27.20 0.81
C SER A 154 3.74 27.27 -0.59
N GLU A 155 3.66 26.20 -1.39
CA GLU A 155 4.43 26.09 -2.63
C GLU A 155 3.57 26.14 -3.91
N GLY A 156 2.24 26.10 -3.77
CA GLY A 156 1.32 26.16 -4.90
C GLY A 156 1.38 24.95 -5.83
N VAL A 157 1.97 23.84 -5.39
CA VAL A 157 2.00 22.58 -6.13
C VAL A 157 0.68 21.85 -5.94
N ARG A 158 0.07 21.40 -7.02
CA ARG A 158 -1.13 20.56 -6.96
C ARG A 158 -0.84 19.23 -6.29
N VAL A 159 -1.51 18.92 -5.19
CA VAL A 159 -1.31 17.67 -4.43
C VAL A 159 -2.55 16.78 -4.48
N VAL A 160 -2.35 15.52 -4.88
CA VAL A 160 -3.37 14.47 -4.82
C VAL A 160 -2.96 13.43 -3.79
N ARG A 161 -3.89 13.03 -2.93
CA ARG A 161 -3.69 12.01 -1.89
C ARG A 161 -4.62 10.83 -2.17
N MET A 162 -4.09 9.72 -2.67
CA MET A 162 -4.85 8.48 -2.79
C MET A 162 -4.83 7.74 -1.46
N ARG A 163 -6.00 7.47 -0.89
CA ARG A 163 -6.17 6.75 0.38
C ARG A 163 -6.77 5.36 0.12
N PRO A 164 -5.97 4.41 -0.40
CA PRO A 164 -6.48 3.07 -0.60
C PRO A 164 -6.70 2.33 0.71
N ALA A 165 -7.67 1.43 0.69
CA ALA A 165 -7.86 0.35 1.65
C ALA A 165 -6.71 -0.67 1.57
N LEU A 166 -6.88 -1.92 2.00
CA LEU A 166 -5.90 -2.98 1.79
C LEU A 166 -5.78 -3.29 0.29
N VAL A 167 -4.57 -3.19 -0.24
CA VAL A 167 -4.32 -3.30 -1.68
C VAL A 167 -3.80 -4.69 -2.03
N PHE A 168 -4.59 -5.45 -2.77
CA PHE A 168 -4.28 -6.82 -3.16
C PHE A 168 -4.15 -6.97 -4.66
N LYS A 169 -3.30 -7.89 -5.08
CA LYS A 169 -3.25 -8.52 -6.40
C LYS A 169 -2.39 -9.78 -6.33
N ARG A 170 -2.58 -10.69 -7.26
CA ARG A 170 -1.88 -11.98 -7.37
C ARG A 170 -0.36 -11.81 -7.31
N GLU A 171 0.19 -10.94 -8.11
CA GLU A 171 1.64 -10.77 -8.26
C GLU A 171 2.30 -10.13 -7.02
N ALA A 172 1.53 -9.50 -6.16
CA ALA A 172 2.02 -8.96 -4.90
C ALA A 172 1.97 -9.95 -3.73
N ALA A 173 1.36 -11.10 -3.92
CA ALA A 173 1.05 -12.05 -2.85
C ALA A 173 2.29 -12.47 -2.05
N GLN A 174 3.40 -12.83 -2.72
CA GLN A 174 4.62 -13.22 -2.01
C GLN A 174 5.27 -12.05 -1.27
N GLY A 175 5.17 -10.82 -1.81
CA GLY A 175 5.58 -9.60 -1.13
C GLY A 175 4.75 -9.34 0.13
N ILE A 176 3.42 -9.41 0.03
CA ILE A 176 2.49 -9.23 1.14
C ILE A 176 2.74 -10.29 2.22
N ARG A 177 2.92 -11.55 1.85
CA ARG A 177 3.28 -12.61 2.78
C ARG A 177 4.58 -12.28 3.54
N ARG A 178 5.64 -11.87 2.83
CA ARG A 178 6.90 -11.45 3.49
C ARG A 178 6.71 -10.31 4.48
N LEU A 179 5.90 -9.34 4.11
CA LEU A 179 5.70 -8.14 4.91
C LEU A 179 4.84 -8.38 6.16
N PHE A 180 3.88 -9.31 6.09
CA PHE A 180 2.88 -9.52 7.14
C PHE A 180 2.86 -10.93 7.73
N GLY A 181 2.92 -11.97 6.91
CA GLY A 181 2.84 -13.36 7.35
C GLY A 181 4.17 -13.96 7.80
N GLY A 182 5.27 -13.50 7.20
CA GLY A 182 6.61 -14.00 7.46
C GLY A 182 6.89 -15.39 6.89
N PRO A 183 8.07 -15.99 7.23
CA PRO A 183 8.55 -17.21 6.62
C PRO A 183 7.71 -18.45 6.99
N PHE A 184 7.08 -18.43 8.16
CA PHE A 184 6.33 -19.59 8.69
C PHE A 184 4.87 -19.63 8.20
N PHE A 185 4.41 -18.64 7.42
CA PHE A 185 3.05 -18.62 6.91
C PHE A 185 2.80 -19.79 5.93
N PRO A 186 1.78 -20.66 6.19
CA PRO A 186 1.54 -21.85 5.38
C PRO A 186 0.78 -21.52 4.09
N SER A 187 1.48 -20.97 3.09
CA SER A 187 0.87 -20.50 1.82
C SER A 187 0.08 -21.56 1.07
N PHE A 188 0.40 -22.85 1.26
CA PHE A 188 -0.32 -23.97 0.61
C PHE A 188 -1.77 -24.11 1.13
N LEU A 189 -2.06 -23.61 2.34
CA LEU A 189 -3.42 -23.57 2.91
C LEU A 189 -4.25 -22.38 2.39
N ALA A 190 -3.64 -21.45 1.66
CA ALA A 190 -4.32 -20.22 1.19
C ALA A 190 -5.27 -20.50 0.02
N ARG A 191 -6.33 -21.28 0.26
CA ARG A 191 -7.38 -21.56 -0.73
C ARG A 191 -8.73 -21.84 -0.06
N PRO A 192 -9.86 -21.52 -0.73
CA PRO A 192 -11.19 -21.95 -0.30
C PRO A 192 -11.23 -23.48 -0.06
N GLY A 193 -11.99 -23.91 0.94
CA GLY A 193 -12.15 -25.32 1.31
C GLY A 193 -11.01 -25.90 2.16
N LEU A 194 -9.84 -25.23 2.29
CA LEU A 194 -8.82 -25.60 3.28
C LEU A 194 -8.79 -24.66 4.49
N ILE A 195 -9.20 -23.41 4.32
CA ILE A 195 -9.42 -22.49 5.42
C ILE A 195 -10.83 -22.74 5.93
N ASN A 196 -10.97 -23.56 6.96
CA ASN A 196 -12.28 -23.95 7.48
C ASN A 196 -12.81 -23.01 8.59
N LEU A 197 -11.93 -22.15 9.14
CA LEU A 197 -12.27 -21.26 10.25
C LEU A 197 -11.75 -19.85 9.96
N VAL A 198 -12.59 -18.84 10.23
CA VAL A 198 -12.22 -17.41 10.16
C VAL A 198 -12.38 -16.81 11.55
N PRO A 199 -11.34 -16.17 12.11
CA PRO A 199 -11.46 -15.54 13.42
C PRO A 199 -12.42 -14.32 13.32
N GLN A 200 -13.49 -14.36 14.10
CA GLN A 200 -14.40 -13.25 14.28
C GLN A 200 -13.93 -12.42 15.48
N ILE A 201 -13.25 -11.32 15.18
CA ILE A 201 -12.74 -10.38 16.17
C ILE A 201 -13.62 -9.14 16.14
N GLU A 202 -14.00 -8.65 17.31
CA GLU A 202 -14.80 -7.44 17.45
C GLU A 202 -14.15 -6.24 16.72
N ASP A 203 -14.94 -5.48 15.97
CA ASP A 203 -14.55 -4.33 15.15
C ASP A 203 -13.56 -4.65 14.01
N LEU A 204 -13.22 -5.90 13.77
CA LEU A 204 -12.38 -6.27 12.64
C LEU A 204 -13.23 -6.35 11.36
N ARG A 205 -13.45 -5.18 10.76
CA ARG A 205 -14.07 -5.01 9.43
C ARG A 205 -13.09 -4.24 8.56
N SER A 206 -12.74 -4.80 7.42
CA SER A 206 -11.71 -4.26 6.54
C SER A 206 -12.27 -4.02 5.14
N GLN A 207 -11.85 -2.93 4.52
CA GLN A 207 -12.06 -2.73 3.10
C GLN A 207 -10.82 -3.18 2.33
N VAL A 208 -11.04 -3.59 1.11
CA VAL A 208 -10.01 -4.07 0.17
C VAL A 208 -10.20 -3.36 -1.16
N VAL A 209 -9.15 -3.21 -1.91
CA VAL A 209 -9.19 -2.74 -3.30
C VAL A 209 -8.15 -3.49 -4.12
N HIS A 210 -8.48 -3.81 -5.37
CA HIS A 210 -7.51 -4.44 -6.26
C HIS A 210 -6.45 -3.43 -6.69
N SER A 211 -5.19 -3.87 -6.77
CA SER A 211 -4.07 -2.97 -7.10
C SER A 211 -4.22 -2.31 -8.48
N TYR A 212 -4.83 -3.00 -9.45
CA TYR A 212 -5.09 -2.43 -10.78
C TYR A 212 -6.10 -1.28 -10.71
N ASP A 213 -7.13 -1.39 -9.87
CA ASP A 213 -8.09 -0.31 -9.64
C ASP A 213 -7.44 0.91 -8.98
N VAL A 214 -6.46 0.68 -8.09
CA VAL A 214 -5.65 1.78 -7.53
C VAL A 214 -4.79 2.44 -8.61
N GLY A 215 -4.15 1.65 -9.48
CA GLY A 215 -3.41 2.16 -10.63
C GLY A 215 -4.26 3.05 -11.54
N GLU A 216 -5.48 2.59 -11.81
CA GLU A 216 -6.45 3.35 -12.62
C GLU A 216 -6.88 4.66 -11.95
N ALA A 217 -7.08 4.67 -10.63
CA ALA A 217 -7.36 5.90 -9.89
C ALA A 217 -6.24 6.94 -10.02
N PHE A 218 -4.96 6.51 -9.97
CA PHE A 218 -3.82 7.40 -10.20
C PHE A 218 -3.82 7.96 -11.63
N ARG A 219 -4.10 7.12 -12.65
CA ARG A 219 -4.20 7.58 -14.04
C ARG A 219 -5.30 8.61 -14.19
N LEU A 220 -6.50 8.34 -13.70
CA LEU A 220 -7.64 9.26 -13.76
C LEU A 220 -7.35 10.58 -13.05
N ALA A 221 -6.73 10.55 -11.87
CA ALA A 221 -6.38 11.76 -11.15
C ALA A 221 -5.31 12.60 -11.88
N LEU A 222 -4.40 11.95 -12.57
CA LEU A 222 -3.39 12.61 -13.41
C LEU A 222 -4.04 13.32 -14.58
N VAL A 223 -4.89 12.60 -15.34
CA VAL A 223 -5.46 13.10 -16.58
C VAL A 223 -6.63 14.07 -16.38
N ASN A 224 -7.31 14.03 -15.24
CA ASN A 224 -8.43 14.93 -14.90
C ASN A 224 -7.98 16.14 -14.05
N ASP A 225 -6.66 16.34 -13.88
CA ASP A 225 -6.11 17.42 -13.07
C ASP A 225 -6.71 17.49 -11.65
N ALA A 226 -7.03 16.32 -11.08
CA ALA A 226 -7.67 16.21 -9.78
C ALA A 226 -6.77 16.75 -8.66
N HIS A 227 -7.39 17.16 -7.53
CA HIS A 227 -6.67 17.65 -6.35
C HIS A 227 -7.36 17.18 -5.06
N GLY A 228 -6.62 17.24 -3.95
CA GLY A 228 -7.11 16.82 -2.64
C GLY A 228 -7.03 15.31 -2.42
N ALA A 229 -7.91 14.77 -1.59
CA ALA A 229 -7.86 13.37 -1.17
C ALA A 229 -8.97 12.53 -1.81
N PHE A 230 -8.69 11.24 -2.07
CA PHE A 230 -9.64 10.28 -2.62
C PHE A 230 -9.52 8.95 -1.90
N ASN A 231 -10.62 8.49 -1.32
CA ASN A 231 -10.75 7.16 -0.75
C ASN A 231 -10.94 6.11 -1.84
N LEU A 232 -10.20 5.01 -1.74
CA LEU A 232 -10.27 3.92 -2.73
C LEU A 232 -10.53 2.59 -2.04
N ALA A 233 -11.70 2.04 -2.25
CA ALA A 233 -12.11 0.73 -1.72
C ALA A 233 -13.14 0.08 -2.64
N ALA A 234 -13.15 -1.26 -2.65
CA ALA A 234 -14.18 -2.05 -3.31
C ALA A 234 -15.19 -2.58 -2.28
N GLU A 235 -16.36 -2.94 -2.74
CA GLU A 235 -17.42 -3.57 -1.94
C GLU A 235 -17.42 -5.10 -2.20
N PRO A 236 -17.97 -5.90 -1.26
CA PRO A 236 -18.44 -5.49 0.07
C PRO A 236 -17.32 -5.29 1.09
N VAL A 237 -17.63 -4.65 2.21
CA VAL A 237 -16.71 -4.60 3.37
C VAL A 237 -16.50 -6.04 3.87
N LEU A 238 -15.26 -6.44 4.05
CA LEU A 238 -14.89 -7.78 4.50
C LEU A 238 -14.87 -7.84 6.04
N ASP A 239 -15.87 -8.52 6.59
CA ASP A 239 -15.88 -8.99 7.98
C ASP A 239 -15.74 -10.52 8.03
N ALA A 240 -15.79 -11.11 9.22
CA ALA A 240 -15.63 -12.55 9.37
C ALA A 240 -16.73 -13.36 8.68
N ALA A 241 -17.95 -12.82 8.59
CA ALA A 241 -19.08 -13.49 7.94
C ALA A 241 -18.88 -13.49 6.42
N GLU A 242 -18.52 -12.34 5.84
CA GLU A 242 -18.27 -12.20 4.41
C GLU A 242 -17.04 -13.01 3.96
N ILE A 243 -15.94 -12.96 4.73
CA ILE A 243 -14.76 -13.81 4.45
C ILE A 243 -15.14 -15.30 4.56
N GLY A 244 -15.95 -15.68 5.56
CA GLY A 244 -16.46 -17.04 5.71
C GLY A 244 -17.28 -17.50 4.51
N ARG A 245 -18.14 -16.63 3.98
CA ARG A 245 -18.93 -16.90 2.75
C ARG A 245 -18.03 -17.09 1.52
N ILE A 246 -17.00 -16.24 1.35
CA ILE A 246 -16.07 -16.32 0.21
C ILE A 246 -15.23 -17.59 0.27
N LEU A 247 -14.80 -18.01 1.47
CA LEU A 247 -13.87 -19.13 1.65
C LEU A 247 -14.54 -20.47 1.97
N ASP A 248 -15.89 -20.51 2.11
CA ASP A 248 -16.64 -21.64 2.65
C ASP A 248 -16.12 -22.04 4.05
N ALA A 249 -15.97 -21.05 4.92
CA ALA A 249 -15.37 -21.20 6.24
C ALA A 249 -16.30 -20.66 7.34
N ARG A 250 -16.19 -21.23 8.56
CA ARG A 250 -17.01 -20.81 9.69
C ARG A 250 -16.38 -19.69 10.48
N PRO A 251 -17.08 -18.57 10.76
CA PRO A 251 -16.64 -17.58 11.72
C PRO A 251 -16.58 -18.15 13.13
N VAL A 252 -15.46 -17.92 13.84
CA VAL A 252 -15.26 -18.36 15.21
C VAL A 252 -14.93 -17.14 16.08
N PRO A 253 -15.73 -16.85 17.12
CA PRO A 253 -15.47 -15.72 18.00
C PRO A 253 -14.12 -15.81 18.70
N VAL A 254 -13.32 -14.75 18.53
CA VAL A 254 -12.02 -14.61 19.21
C VAL A 254 -12.02 -13.26 19.93
N PRO A 255 -11.98 -13.25 21.27
CA PRO A 255 -11.92 -11.98 21.99
C PRO A 255 -10.68 -11.15 21.59
N ALA A 256 -10.88 -9.89 21.31
CA ALA A 256 -9.86 -8.98 20.76
C ALA A 256 -8.57 -8.93 21.59
N ARG A 257 -8.69 -9.04 22.93
CA ARG A 257 -7.53 -9.11 23.84
C ARG A 257 -6.64 -10.32 23.58
N PHE A 258 -7.21 -11.49 23.27
CA PHE A 258 -6.43 -12.70 22.98
C PHE A 258 -5.81 -12.63 21.59
N ALA A 259 -6.53 -12.13 20.60
CA ALA A 259 -5.98 -11.89 19.26
C ALA A 259 -4.78 -10.92 19.34
N ARG A 260 -4.92 -9.83 20.10
CA ARG A 260 -3.84 -8.86 20.30
C ARG A 260 -2.64 -9.46 21.06
N ALA A 261 -2.89 -10.22 22.12
CA ALA A 261 -1.82 -10.91 22.86
C ALA A 261 -1.10 -11.95 21.98
N GLY A 262 -1.82 -12.69 21.16
CA GLY A 262 -1.25 -13.62 20.18
C GLY A 262 -0.38 -12.90 19.15
N ALA A 263 -0.83 -11.74 18.62
CA ALA A 263 -0.05 -10.91 17.71
C ALA A 263 1.23 -10.35 18.38
N GLU A 264 1.15 -9.92 19.64
CA GLU A 264 2.30 -9.46 20.42
C GLU A 264 3.33 -10.58 20.64
N LEU A 265 2.89 -11.75 21.11
CA LEU A 265 3.76 -12.89 21.37
C LEU A 265 4.43 -13.39 20.08
N SER A 266 3.65 -13.58 19.01
CA SER A 266 4.19 -14.05 17.74
C SER A 266 5.21 -13.07 17.14
N TRP A 267 4.97 -11.77 17.24
CA TRP A 267 5.94 -10.74 16.84
C TRP A 267 7.17 -10.75 17.75
N ARG A 268 6.97 -10.80 19.07
CA ARG A 268 8.08 -10.80 20.05
C ARG A 268 9.04 -11.98 19.86
N PHE A 269 8.50 -13.16 19.58
CA PHE A 269 9.29 -14.36 19.30
C PHE A 269 9.79 -14.46 17.85
N GLY A 270 9.52 -13.50 17.01
CA GLY A 270 9.98 -13.49 15.62
C GLY A 270 9.29 -14.52 14.70
N LEU A 271 8.07 -14.96 15.06
CA LEU A 271 7.30 -15.89 14.24
C LEU A 271 6.63 -15.19 13.05
N GLN A 272 6.35 -13.90 13.18
CA GLN A 272 5.81 -13.04 12.12
C GLN A 272 6.40 -11.60 12.24
N PRO A 273 6.42 -10.81 11.15
CA PRO A 273 7.19 -9.57 11.11
C PRO A 273 6.46 -8.32 11.60
N VAL A 274 5.14 -8.35 11.87
CA VAL A 274 4.36 -7.16 12.18
C VAL A 274 3.97 -7.03 13.65
N PRO A 275 4.11 -5.84 14.28
CA PRO A 275 3.71 -5.64 15.67
C PRO A 275 2.17 -5.56 15.80
N PRO A 276 1.61 -5.72 17.02
CA PRO A 276 0.16 -5.73 17.26
C PRO A 276 -0.55 -4.44 16.86
N GLY A 277 0.15 -3.34 16.71
CA GLY A 277 -0.41 -2.06 16.23
C GLY A 277 -1.07 -2.14 14.85
N TRP A 278 -0.75 -3.17 14.03
CA TRP A 278 -1.46 -3.43 12.78
C TRP A 278 -2.88 -3.96 13.03
N LEU A 279 -3.06 -4.85 14.01
CA LEU A 279 -4.38 -5.31 14.42
C LEU A 279 -5.18 -4.18 15.06
N ASP A 280 -4.53 -3.37 15.91
CA ASP A 280 -5.16 -2.20 16.52
C ASP A 280 -5.65 -1.23 15.43
N MET A 281 -4.84 -0.98 14.39
CA MET A 281 -5.21 -0.14 13.26
C MET A 281 -6.40 -0.75 12.48
N ALA A 282 -6.33 -2.03 12.12
CA ALA A 282 -7.39 -2.70 11.36
C ALA A 282 -8.76 -2.65 12.07
N ARG A 283 -8.76 -2.70 13.41
CA ARG A 283 -9.98 -2.58 14.22
C ARG A 283 -10.51 -1.15 14.38
N GLN A 284 -9.62 -0.15 14.32
CA GLN A 284 -9.97 1.23 14.70
C GLN A 284 -10.17 2.17 13.51
N VAL A 285 -9.53 1.94 12.35
CA VAL A 285 -9.77 2.79 11.18
C VAL A 285 -11.22 2.69 10.72
N PRO A 286 -11.85 3.79 10.29
CA PRO A 286 -13.25 3.77 9.85
C PRO A 286 -13.44 2.99 8.55
N VAL A 287 -14.70 2.78 8.16
CA VAL A 287 -15.09 2.35 6.82
C VAL A 287 -15.19 3.59 5.93
N MET A 288 -14.47 3.61 4.82
CA MET A 288 -14.38 4.76 3.92
C MET A 288 -15.51 4.82 2.91
N ASP A 289 -16.10 5.99 2.72
CA ASP A 289 -16.94 6.32 1.55
C ASP A 289 -16.03 6.62 0.35
N THR A 290 -16.37 6.09 -0.80
CA THR A 290 -15.65 6.28 -2.07
C THR A 290 -16.42 7.14 -3.08
N ALA A 291 -17.50 7.80 -2.64
CA ALA A 291 -18.36 8.60 -3.51
C ALA A 291 -17.59 9.69 -4.25
N ARG A 292 -16.64 10.34 -3.57
CA ARG A 292 -15.82 11.38 -4.18
C ARG A 292 -14.97 10.87 -5.34
N ALA A 293 -14.34 9.71 -5.19
CA ALA A 293 -13.57 9.10 -6.28
C ALA A 293 -14.47 8.74 -7.48
N ARG A 294 -15.69 8.29 -7.23
CA ARG A 294 -16.65 7.99 -8.30
C ARG A 294 -17.13 9.23 -9.04
N THR A 295 -17.44 10.30 -8.31
CA THR A 295 -18.04 11.52 -8.91
C THR A 295 -17.00 12.44 -9.55
N GLU A 296 -15.85 12.65 -8.91
CA GLU A 296 -14.85 13.59 -9.38
C GLU A 296 -13.81 12.97 -10.32
N LEU A 297 -13.42 11.69 -10.11
CA LEU A 297 -12.48 11.00 -11.00
C LEU A 297 -13.18 10.18 -12.08
N GLY A 298 -14.48 9.86 -11.93
CA GLY A 298 -15.14 8.83 -12.73
C GLY A 298 -14.61 7.43 -12.44
N TRP A 299 -14.00 7.24 -11.25
CA TRP A 299 -13.41 5.97 -10.86
C TRP A 299 -14.46 4.98 -10.35
N SER A 300 -14.35 3.75 -10.80
CA SER A 300 -15.13 2.62 -10.27
C SER A 300 -14.25 1.38 -10.22
N PRO A 301 -14.21 0.64 -9.09
CA PRO A 301 -13.43 -0.59 -9.02
C PRO A 301 -14.00 -1.64 -9.98
N GLN A 302 -13.13 -2.27 -10.76
CA GLN A 302 -13.47 -3.37 -11.66
C GLN A 302 -13.49 -4.72 -10.94
N TYR A 303 -12.79 -4.81 -9.80
CA TYR A 303 -12.71 -5.99 -8.97
C TYR A 303 -13.49 -5.77 -7.67
N GLY A 304 -14.37 -6.69 -7.31
CA GLY A 304 -14.99 -6.73 -5.99
C GLY A 304 -13.96 -7.03 -4.90
N ALA A 305 -14.31 -6.73 -3.63
CA ALA A 305 -13.40 -7.01 -2.51
C ALA A 305 -13.11 -8.52 -2.37
N GLY A 306 -14.11 -9.37 -2.67
CA GLY A 306 -13.95 -10.82 -2.72
C GLY A 306 -12.99 -11.28 -3.81
N ASP A 307 -13.09 -10.71 -5.02
CA ASP A 307 -12.21 -11.03 -6.14
C ASP A 307 -10.75 -10.68 -5.81
N ALA A 308 -10.53 -9.50 -5.23
CA ALA A 308 -9.19 -9.07 -4.81
C ALA A 308 -8.60 -9.99 -3.73
N LEU A 309 -9.43 -10.46 -2.78
CA LEU A 309 -9.02 -11.43 -1.76
C LEU A 309 -8.66 -12.78 -2.40
N LEU A 310 -9.50 -13.30 -3.28
CA LEU A 310 -9.27 -14.58 -3.97
C LEU A 310 -8.03 -14.52 -4.88
N ASP A 311 -7.81 -13.42 -5.56
CA ASP A 311 -6.62 -13.20 -6.38
C ASP A 311 -5.32 -13.19 -5.54
N LEU A 312 -5.35 -12.58 -4.36
CA LEU A 312 -4.24 -12.65 -3.39
C LEU A 312 -3.98 -14.10 -2.95
N LEU A 313 -5.03 -14.84 -2.57
CA LEU A 313 -4.90 -16.24 -2.10
C LEU A 313 -4.36 -17.15 -3.21
N GLU A 314 -4.83 -16.98 -4.44
CA GLU A 314 -4.31 -17.70 -5.59
C GLU A 314 -2.82 -17.39 -5.83
N GLY A 315 -2.42 -16.11 -5.69
CA GLY A 315 -1.01 -15.73 -5.77
C GLY A 315 -0.14 -16.32 -4.66
N LEU A 316 -0.68 -16.45 -3.45
CA LEU A 316 0.00 -17.13 -2.34
C LEU A 316 0.20 -18.63 -2.64
N ARG A 317 -0.82 -19.27 -3.19
CA ARG A 317 -0.82 -20.70 -3.53
C ARG A 317 0.13 -21.03 -4.67
N THR A 318 0.11 -20.24 -5.75
CA THR A 318 0.90 -20.46 -6.98
C THR A 318 2.32 -19.89 -6.89
N GLY A 319 2.64 -19.10 -5.86
CA GLY A 319 3.93 -18.43 -5.77
C GLY A 319 4.07 -17.29 -6.79
N ALA A 320 2.97 -16.66 -7.19
CA ALA A 320 2.97 -15.61 -8.20
C ALA A 320 3.82 -14.40 -7.78
N GLY A 321 4.42 -13.72 -8.76
CA GLY A 321 5.24 -12.53 -8.58
C GLY A 321 5.55 -11.84 -9.90
N LEU A 322 6.39 -10.82 -9.84
CA LEU A 322 6.94 -10.09 -11.00
C LEU A 322 8.47 -10.03 -10.90
N ASP A 323 9.12 -9.77 -12.02
CA ASP A 323 10.57 -9.58 -12.10
C ASP A 323 11.00 -8.20 -11.58
N THR A 324 10.49 -7.86 -10.41
CA THR A 324 10.87 -6.67 -9.65
C THR A 324 11.34 -7.08 -8.25
N PRO A 325 12.35 -6.43 -7.67
CA PRO A 325 12.92 -6.84 -6.38
C PRO A 325 11.89 -7.00 -5.25
N PRO A 326 10.88 -6.11 -5.08
CA PRO A 326 9.92 -6.26 -4.00
C PRO A 326 8.84 -7.34 -4.27
N LEU A 327 8.58 -7.71 -5.53
CA LEU A 327 7.51 -8.63 -5.89
C LEU A 327 8.03 -10.01 -6.34
N SER A 328 9.33 -10.17 -6.53
CA SER A 328 9.92 -11.45 -6.94
C SER A 328 9.76 -12.53 -5.87
N PRO A 329 9.24 -13.69 -6.20
CA PRO A 329 9.20 -14.85 -5.30
C PRO A 329 10.58 -15.30 -4.85
N ALA A 330 11.59 -15.13 -5.69
CA ALA A 330 12.98 -15.53 -5.43
C ALA A 330 13.66 -14.71 -4.31
N THR A 331 13.11 -13.54 -3.95
CA THR A 331 13.67 -12.69 -2.88
C THR A 331 13.79 -13.42 -1.54
N SER A 332 12.87 -14.34 -1.23
CA SER A 332 12.86 -15.14 0.00
C SER A 332 13.95 -16.22 0.05
N GLY A 333 14.56 -16.55 -1.09
CA GLY A 333 15.50 -17.68 -1.24
C GLY A 333 14.81 -19.05 -1.15
N PRO A 334 15.58 -20.14 -1.37
CA PRO A 334 15.06 -21.51 -1.23
C PRO A 334 14.47 -21.72 0.16
N MET A 335 13.30 -22.37 0.24
CA MET A 335 12.58 -22.64 1.51
C MET A 335 12.46 -21.42 2.45
N ARG A 336 12.52 -20.21 1.90
CA ARG A 336 12.44 -18.92 2.65
C ARG A 336 13.59 -18.71 3.66
N VAL A 337 14.70 -19.37 3.47
CA VAL A 337 15.86 -19.33 4.39
C VAL A 337 16.40 -17.90 4.54
N ARG A 338 16.39 -17.08 3.49
CA ARG A 338 16.84 -15.69 3.57
C ARG A 338 16.01 -14.87 4.57
N GLU A 339 14.69 -15.06 4.62
CA GLU A 339 13.83 -14.35 5.57
C GLU A 339 14.16 -14.71 7.04
N ILE A 340 14.52 -15.98 7.28
CA ILE A 340 14.93 -16.45 8.61
C ILE A 340 16.30 -15.87 8.97
N LEU A 341 17.28 -15.95 8.06
CA LEU A 341 18.64 -15.49 8.30
C LEU A 341 18.74 -13.96 8.47
N THR A 342 17.90 -13.18 7.79
CA THR A 342 17.83 -11.73 7.97
C THR A 342 17.16 -11.33 9.29
N GLY A 343 16.52 -12.28 9.97
CA GLY A 343 15.76 -12.05 11.21
C GLY A 343 14.41 -11.41 10.92
N VAL A 344 13.34 -12.12 11.26
CA VAL A 344 11.96 -11.70 10.96
C VAL A 344 11.66 -10.30 11.52
N GLY A 345 11.40 -9.34 10.64
CA GLY A 345 11.18 -7.93 11.00
C GLY A 345 12.42 -7.13 11.44
N ARG A 346 13.64 -7.67 11.33
CA ARG A 346 14.89 -6.97 11.73
C ARG A 346 15.63 -6.31 10.58
N ARG A 347 15.54 -6.86 9.39
CA ARG A 347 16.15 -6.30 8.17
C ARG A 347 15.14 -6.30 7.03
N GLU A 348 15.39 -5.46 6.05
CA GLU A 348 14.68 -5.57 4.76
C GLU A 348 14.98 -6.92 4.14
N PRO A 349 13.97 -7.65 3.69
CA PRO A 349 14.16 -8.92 3.01
C PRO A 349 14.81 -8.77 1.64
#